data_d90ff802c743ffae68c3bbff0a845c9f
#
_entry.id   d90ff802c743ffae68c3bbff0a845c9f
#
_cell.length_a   1.000
_cell.length_b   1.000
_cell.length_c   1.000
_cell.angle_alpha   90.00
_cell.angle_beta   90.00
_cell.angle_gamma   90.00
#
_symmetry.space_group_name_H-M   'P 1'
#
loop_
_entity.id
_entity.type
_entity.pdbx_description
1 polymer ?
#
loop_
_entity_poly.entity_id
_entity_poly.type
_entity_poly.pdbx_seq_one_letter_code
_entity_poly.pdbx_strand_id
1 'polypeptide(L)'
;VTVIGSNGAGKSTLFNAIAGSFYVDEGAITVGGHDMTFLPEYKRAKRIGRLFQDPLKGTAPNMTIEENLALAAGNGGWFSRLTQKDRTRFRDRLALLDMGLEDRLNQPVGLLSGGQRQALTLLMATMNPPWLLLLDEHTAALDPGTAEKVLELTKRIVAEGNITCLMVTHNMQQALDLGTRTLMMADGQIVLDVSGADRAGMTVEDLIHRFKAGTGKTLSNDRMLLS
;
A
#
# COMPACT_ATOMS: atom_id res chain seq x y z
N VAL A 1 -10.06 -1.60 -2.58
CA VAL A 1 -10.82 -0.70 -1.67
C VAL A 1 -9.98 0.53 -1.41
N THR A 2 -10.56 1.72 -1.52
CA THR A 2 -9.91 2.99 -1.17
C THR A 2 -10.47 3.53 0.14
N VAL A 3 -9.60 4.13 0.95
CA VAL A 3 -9.95 4.76 2.24
C VAL A 3 -9.53 6.21 2.16
N ILE A 4 -10.50 7.11 2.33
CA ILE A 4 -10.29 8.56 2.36
C ILE A 4 -10.78 9.13 3.69
N GLY A 5 -10.40 10.35 4.01
CA GLY A 5 -10.78 11.04 5.25
C GLY A 5 -9.75 12.08 5.64
N SER A 6 -10.14 13.04 6.46
CA SER A 6 -9.28 14.11 6.96
C SER A 6 -8.10 13.57 7.79
N ASN A 7 -7.12 14.42 8.05
CA ASN A 7 -6.07 14.10 9.01
C ASN A 7 -6.69 13.88 10.41
N GLY A 8 -6.23 12.84 11.10
CA GLY A 8 -6.83 12.44 12.36
C GLY A 8 -8.10 11.60 12.27
N ALA A 9 -8.64 11.31 11.08
CA ALA A 9 -9.84 10.49 10.90
C ALA A 9 -9.71 9.02 11.34
N GLY A 10 -8.49 8.55 11.70
CA GLY A 10 -8.26 7.18 12.15
C GLY A 10 -7.72 6.23 11.08
N LYS A 11 -7.43 6.70 9.86
CA LYS A 11 -6.96 5.85 8.74
C LYS A 11 -5.70 5.04 9.09
N SER A 12 -4.66 5.71 9.59
CA SER A 12 -3.41 5.05 9.99
C SER A 12 -3.58 4.14 11.20
N THR A 13 -4.51 4.48 12.11
CA THR A 13 -4.87 3.61 13.24
C THR A 13 -5.51 2.32 12.74
N LEU A 14 -6.45 2.40 11.79
CA LEU A 14 -7.04 1.24 11.12
C LEU A 14 -5.97 0.36 10.46
N PHE A 15 -5.04 0.96 9.71
CA PHE A 15 -3.95 0.21 9.06
C PHE A 15 -3.02 -0.46 10.06
N ASN A 16 -2.66 0.23 11.13
CA ASN A 16 -1.83 -0.30 12.21
C ASN A 16 -2.53 -1.47 12.94
N ALA A 17 -3.85 -1.35 13.20
CA ALA A 17 -4.64 -2.43 13.78
C ALA A 17 -4.65 -3.67 12.88
N ILE A 18 -4.89 -3.51 11.57
CA ILE A 18 -4.89 -4.62 10.60
C ILE A 18 -3.50 -5.25 10.49
N ALA A 19 -2.44 -4.44 10.42
CA ALA A 19 -1.07 -4.92 10.35
C ALA A 19 -0.60 -5.63 11.63
N GLY A 20 -1.23 -5.33 12.79
CA GLY A 20 -0.89 -5.92 14.08
C GLY A 20 0.17 -5.17 14.86
N SER A 21 0.33 -3.86 14.58
CA SER A 21 1.24 -2.99 15.32
C SER A 21 0.78 -2.77 16.77
N PHE A 22 -0.48 -3.05 17.04
CA PHE A 22 -1.08 -3.16 18.38
C PHE A 22 -2.27 -4.13 18.34
N TYR A 23 -2.70 -4.61 19.49
CA TYR A 23 -3.91 -5.44 19.61
C TYR A 23 -5.14 -4.54 19.78
N VAL A 24 -6.25 -4.94 19.16
CA VAL A 24 -7.54 -4.26 19.34
C VAL A 24 -8.16 -4.65 20.67
N ASP A 25 -8.85 -3.71 21.32
CA ASP A 25 -9.54 -3.96 22.59
C ASP A 25 -10.83 -4.75 22.37
N GLU A 26 -11.53 -4.48 21.26
CA GLU A 26 -12.81 -5.13 20.91
C GLU A 26 -12.88 -5.41 19.41
N GLY A 27 -13.73 -6.37 19.04
CA GLY A 27 -13.96 -6.77 17.66
C GLY A 27 -13.02 -7.87 17.19
N ALA A 28 -13.02 -8.13 15.87
CA ALA A 28 -12.20 -9.15 15.24
C ALA A 28 -11.63 -8.67 13.90
N ILE A 29 -10.44 -9.15 13.56
CA ILE A 29 -9.76 -8.88 12.30
C ILE A 29 -9.61 -10.20 11.55
N THR A 30 -10.33 -10.34 10.42
CA THR A 30 -10.29 -11.54 9.58
C THR A 30 -9.72 -11.19 8.21
N VAL A 31 -8.70 -11.92 7.76
CA VAL A 31 -8.09 -11.76 6.44
C VAL A 31 -8.02 -13.12 5.75
N GLY A 32 -8.57 -13.21 4.53
CA GLY A 32 -8.63 -14.47 3.79
C GLY A 32 -9.37 -15.59 4.51
N GLY A 33 -10.39 -15.26 5.33
CA GLY A 33 -11.15 -16.22 6.15
C GLY A 33 -10.45 -16.65 7.43
N HIS A 34 -9.26 -16.13 7.74
CA HIS A 34 -8.50 -16.48 8.95
C HIS A 34 -8.56 -15.35 9.98
N ASP A 35 -8.80 -15.70 11.23
CA ASP A 35 -8.73 -14.77 12.35
C ASP A 35 -7.28 -14.36 12.62
N MET A 36 -7.04 -13.06 12.53
CA MET A 36 -5.74 -12.42 12.78
C MET A 36 -5.72 -11.63 14.09
N THR A 37 -6.85 -11.52 14.79
CA THR A 37 -7.08 -10.57 15.91
C THR A 37 -5.96 -10.57 16.95
N PHE A 38 -5.51 -11.74 17.36
CA PHE A 38 -4.45 -11.88 18.36
C PHE A 38 -3.12 -12.39 17.78
N LEU A 39 -2.97 -12.40 16.45
CA LEU A 39 -1.69 -12.73 15.85
C LEU A 39 -0.74 -11.53 15.93
N PRO A 40 0.51 -11.71 16.39
CA PRO A 40 1.51 -10.66 16.40
C PRO A 40 1.90 -10.24 14.97
N GLU A 41 2.39 -9.00 14.79
CA GLU A 41 2.72 -8.39 13.52
C GLU A 41 3.58 -9.29 12.60
N TYR A 42 4.63 -9.92 13.13
CA TYR A 42 5.52 -10.79 12.33
C TYR A 42 4.81 -12.04 11.75
N LYS A 43 3.72 -12.51 12.37
CA LYS A 43 2.89 -13.58 11.81
C LYS A 43 1.95 -13.07 10.74
N ARG A 44 1.35 -11.87 10.95
CA ARG A 44 0.49 -11.21 9.97
C ARG A 44 1.28 -10.78 8.73
N ALA A 45 2.52 -10.31 8.88
CA ALA A 45 3.40 -9.91 7.78
C ALA A 45 3.68 -11.03 6.76
N LYS A 46 3.45 -12.29 7.09
CA LYS A 46 3.51 -13.41 6.14
C LYS A 46 2.34 -13.43 5.14
N ARG A 47 1.25 -12.71 5.44
CA ARG A 47 0.00 -12.71 4.68
C ARG A 47 -0.48 -11.31 4.30
N ILE A 48 0.03 -10.29 5.00
CA ILE A 48 -0.31 -8.89 4.79
C ILE A 48 0.95 -8.17 4.32
N GLY A 49 0.94 -7.71 3.06
CA GLY A 49 1.95 -6.80 2.55
C GLY A 49 1.62 -5.37 2.98
N ARG A 50 2.63 -4.56 3.27
CA ARG A 50 2.43 -3.16 3.64
C ARG A 50 3.45 -2.26 2.95
N LEU A 51 2.95 -1.18 2.33
CA LEU A 51 3.74 -0.04 1.90
C LEU A 51 3.45 1.15 2.81
N PHE A 52 4.52 1.83 3.18
CA PHE A 52 4.46 3.02 4.02
C PHE A 52 4.52 4.27 3.14
N GLN A 53 4.05 5.39 3.67
CA GLN A 53 4.21 6.71 3.06
C GLN A 53 5.70 7.05 2.83
N ASP A 54 6.56 6.72 3.82
CA ASP A 54 8.01 6.82 3.71
C ASP A 54 8.59 5.48 3.24
N PRO A 55 9.12 5.40 2.01
CA PRO A 55 9.67 4.16 1.45
C PRO A 55 10.93 3.65 2.18
N LEU A 56 11.57 4.48 3.01
CA LEU A 56 12.69 4.04 3.85
C LEU A 56 12.25 3.02 4.91
N LYS A 57 11.01 3.13 5.40
CA LYS A 57 10.48 2.20 6.42
C LYS A 57 10.27 0.77 5.91
N GLY A 58 10.16 0.60 4.60
CA GLY A 58 9.97 -0.71 3.96
C GLY A 58 11.26 -1.37 3.47
N THR A 59 12.43 -0.74 3.65
CA THR A 59 13.70 -1.21 3.11
C THR A 59 14.84 -1.13 4.14
N ALA A 60 15.91 -1.89 3.90
CA ALA A 60 17.19 -1.77 4.59
C ALA A 60 18.14 -0.92 3.70
N PRO A 61 18.27 0.41 3.93
CA PRO A 61 18.90 1.32 2.97
C PRO A 61 20.40 1.05 2.78
N ASN A 62 21.08 0.49 3.77
CA ASN A 62 22.50 0.13 3.70
C ASN A 62 22.77 -1.21 3.00
N MET A 63 21.72 -2.01 2.78
CA MET A 63 21.82 -3.27 2.05
C MET A 63 21.57 -3.04 0.56
N THR A 64 22.12 -3.93 -0.26
CA THR A 64 21.91 -3.92 -1.71
C THR A 64 20.47 -4.26 -2.10
N ILE A 65 20.13 -4.01 -3.37
CA ILE A 65 18.82 -4.39 -3.93
C ILE A 65 18.63 -5.91 -3.79
N GLU A 66 19.63 -6.72 -4.17
CA GLU A 66 19.52 -8.19 -4.09
C GLU A 66 19.34 -8.68 -2.65
N GLU A 67 19.99 -8.07 -1.67
CA GLU A 67 19.85 -8.43 -0.26
C GLU A 67 18.45 -8.07 0.28
N ASN A 68 17.92 -6.90 -0.08
CA ASN A 68 16.54 -6.52 0.26
C ASN A 68 15.51 -7.48 -0.35
N LEU A 69 15.68 -7.86 -1.63
CA LEU A 69 14.81 -8.83 -2.29
C LEU A 69 14.92 -10.22 -1.67
N ALA A 70 16.12 -10.64 -1.26
CA ALA A 70 16.32 -11.92 -0.60
C ALA A 70 15.59 -11.99 0.76
N LEU A 71 15.63 -10.90 1.54
CA LEU A 71 14.87 -10.79 2.78
C LEU A 71 13.36 -10.89 2.52
N ALA A 72 12.86 -10.16 1.52
CA ALA A 72 11.44 -10.15 1.16
C ALA A 72 10.96 -11.52 0.63
N ALA A 73 11.81 -12.22 -0.12
CA ALA A 73 11.50 -13.55 -0.64
C ALA A 73 11.44 -14.64 0.46
N GLY A 74 11.90 -14.32 1.68
CA GLY A 74 11.98 -15.30 2.76
C GLY A 74 13.12 -16.32 2.59
N ASN A 75 14.02 -16.09 1.64
CA ASN A 75 15.19 -16.95 1.37
C ASN A 75 16.31 -16.74 2.40
N GLY A 76 16.08 -15.90 3.40
CA GLY A 76 17.05 -15.48 4.39
C GLY A 76 17.19 -16.42 5.59
N GLY A 77 17.60 -17.64 5.41
CA GLY A 77 18.40 -18.25 6.46
C GLY A 77 19.69 -17.44 6.58
N TRP A 78 20.09 -17.03 7.80
CA TRP A 78 21.27 -16.20 8.11
C TRP A 78 22.56 -16.59 7.35
N PHE A 79 22.58 -17.78 6.73
CA PHE A 79 23.69 -18.36 5.98
C PHE A 79 23.35 -18.79 4.54
N SER A 80 22.17 -18.48 4.02
CA SER A 80 21.83 -18.91 2.65
C SER A 80 22.51 -17.99 1.64
N ARG A 81 23.49 -18.52 0.90
CA ARG A 81 24.08 -17.83 -0.25
C ARG A 81 23.01 -17.68 -1.34
N LEU A 82 22.84 -16.44 -1.85
CA LEU A 82 22.06 -16.20 -3.06
C LEU A 82 22.63 -17.01 -4.22
N THR A 83 21.78 -17.81 -4.85
CA THR A 83 22.14 -18.60 -6.03
C THR A 83 22.03 -17.75 -7.29
N GLN A 84 22.65 -18.22 -8.38
CA GLN A 84 22.47 -17.57 -9.69
C GLN A 84 21.00 -17.58 -10.14
N LYS A 85 20.25 -18.62 -9.78
CA LYS A 85 18.80 -18.70 -10.05
C LYS A 85 18.01 -17.62 -9.34
N ASP A 86 18.36 -17.31 -8.09
CA ASP A 86 17.73 -16.22 -7.32
C ASP A 86 18.00 -14.87 -7.99
N ARG A 87 19.25 -14.62 -8.40
CA ARG A 87 19.62 -13.38 -9.10
C ARG A 87 18.89 -13.22 -10.43
N THR A 88 18.76 -14.27 -11.22
CA THR A 88 17.97 -14.23 -12.45
C THR A 88 16.52 -13.90 -12.15
N ARG A 89 15.90 -14.58 -11.19
CA ARG A 89 14.53 -14.29 -10.74
C ARG A 89 14.36 -12.84 -10.29
N PHE A 90 15.33 -12.30 -9.57
CA PHE A 90 15.27 -10.91 -9.10
C PHE A 90 15.38 -9.92 -10.27
N ARG A 91 16.28 -10.17 -11.24
CA ARG A 91 16.36 -9.35 -12.46
C ARG A 91 15.06 -9.34 -13.25
N ASP A 92 14.48 -10.52 -13.49
CA ASP A 92 13.21 -10.63 -14.22
C ASP A 92 12.09 -9.86 -13.53
N ARG A 93 12.04 -9.90 -12.19
CA ARG A 93 11.06 -9.16 -11.41
C ARG A 93 11.32 -7.65 -11.41
N LEU A 94 12.58 -7.23 -11.32
CA LEU A 94 12.96 -5.81 -11.37
C LEU A 94 12.71 -5.21 -12.76
N ALA A 95 12.95 -5.96 -13.83
CA ALA A 95 12.68 -5.51 -15.20
C ALA A 95 11.19 -5.15 -15.41
N LEU A 96 10.25 -5.77 -14.67
CA LEU A 96 8.84 -5.41 -14.70
C LEU A 96 8.57 -3.99 -14.20
N LEU A 97 9.49 -3.40 -13.42
CA LEU A 97 9.35 -2.05 -12.90
C LEU A 97 9.65 -0.97 -13.93
N ASP A 98 10.38 -1.31 -14.99
CA ASP A 98 10.81 -0.39 -16.06
C ASP A 98 11.55 0.85 -15.52
N MET A 99 12.48 0.61 -14.57
CA MET A 99 13.22 1.67 -13.87
C MET A 99 14.74 1.46 -13.90
N GLY A 100 15.24 0.49 -14.68
CA GLY A 100 16.67 0.16 -14.81
C GLY A 100 17.31 -0.38 -13.53
N LEU A 101 16.51 -1.04 -12.66
CA LEU A 101 16.99 -1.62 -11.40
C LEU A 101 17.55 -3.03 -11.58
N GLU A 102 17.18 -3.73 -12.64
CA GLU A 102 17.62 -5.07 -12.99
C GLU A 102 19.13 -5.19 -13.16
N ASP A 103 19.80 -4.11 -13.59
CA ASP A 103 21.25 -4.06 -13.77
C ASP A 103 21.98 -3.53 -12.52
N ARG A 104 21.26 -3.18 -11.47
CA ARG A 104 21.78 -2.52 -10.26
C ARG A 104 21.67 -3.37 -9.00
N LEU A 105 21.61 -4.69 -9.09
CA LEU A 105 21.42 -5.60 -7.97
C LEU A 105 22.34 -5.35 -6.77
N ASN A 106 23.59 -4.99 -7.04
CA ASN A 106 24.62 -4.74 -6.02
C ASN A 106 24.63 -3.29 -5.48
N GLN A 107 23.71 -2.44 -5.97
CA GLN A 107 23.63 -1.06 -5.49
C GLN A 107 22.88 -0.99 -4.14
N PRO A 108 23.41 -0.24 -3.15
CA PRO A 108 22.69 0.04 -1.91
C PRO A 108 21.34 0.74 -2.19
N VAL A 109 20.29 0.29 -1.52
CA VAL A 109 18.94 0.84 -1.71
C VAL A 109 18.85 2.31 -1.30
N GLY A 110 19.68 2.75 -0.35
CA GLY A 110 19.77 4.15 0.06
C GLY A 110 20.13 5.13 -1.07
N LEU A 111 20.76 4.65 -2.15
CA LEU A 111 21.14 5.46 -3.32
C LEU A 111 20.06 5.54 -4.40
N LEU A 112 18.92 4.87 -4.22
CA LEU A 112 17.79 4.93 -5.14
C LEU A 112 17.01 6.23 -4.98
N SER A 113 16.40 6.71 -6.08
CA SER A 113 15.41 7.79 -6.01
C SER A 113 14.19 7.37 -5.18
N GLY A 114 13.39 8.32 -4.72
CA GLY A 114 12.16 8.03 -3.99
C GLY A 114 11.22 7.07 -4.75
N GLY A 115 10.99 7.34 -6.03
CA GLY A 115 10.16 6.48 -6.87
C GLY A 115 10.72 5.09 -7.11
N GLN A 116 12.02 4.98 -7.39
CA GLN A 116 12.69 3.68 -7.53
C GLN A 116 12.59 2.86 -6.24
N ARG A 117 12.77 3.49 -5.09
CA ARG A 117 12.64 2.83 -3.78
C ARG A 117 11.22 2.41 -3.51
N GLN A 118 10.23 3.25 -3.87
CA GLN A 118 8.82 2.93 -3.71
C GLN A 118 8.41 1.73 -4.59
N ALA A 119 8.84 1.71 -5.85
CA ALA A 119 8.62 0.59 -6.75
C ALA A 119 9.28 -0.69 -6.24
N LEU A 120 10.52 -0.59 -5.74
CA LEU A 120 11.20 -1.72 -5.11
C LEU A 120 10.43 -2.23 -3.88
N THR A 121 9.95 -1.34 -3.01
CA THR A 121 9.16 -1.71 -1.83
C THR A 121 7.86 -2.41 -2.22
N LEU A 122 7.18 -1.93 -3.27
CA LEU A 122 5.99 -2.58 -3.82
C LEU A 122 6.31 -4.00 -4.32
N LEU A 123 7.40 -4.16 -5.07
CA LEU A 123 7.86 -5.47 -5.53
C LEU A 123 8.15 -6.39 -4.35
N MET A 124 8.87 -5.91 -3.34
CA MET A 124 9.19 -6.67 -2.12
C MET A 124 7.93 -7.13 -1.40
N ALA A 125 6.95 -6.25 -1.21
CA ALA A 125 5.69 -6.57 -0.53
C ALA A 125 4.83 -7.59 -1.30
N THR A 126 5.10 -7.79 -2.60
CA THR A 126 4.36 -8.68 -3.49
C THR A 126 5.20 -9.84 -4.06
N MET A 127 6.45 -9.99 -3.62
CA MET A 127 7.33 -11.12 -3.97
C MET A 127 6.68 -12.47 -3.68
N ASN A 128 6.05 -12.57 -2.52
CA ASN A 128 5.15 -13.65 -2.13
C ASN A 128 3.75 -13.03 -2.09
N PRO A 129 2.82 -13.40 -3.00
CA PRO A 129 1.52 -12.75 -3.09
C PRO A 129 0.81 -12.71 -1.74
N PRO A 130 0.56 -11.52 -1.16
CA PRO A 130 -0.14 -11.39 0.12
C PRO A 130 -1.64 -11.61 -0.08
N TRP A 131 -2.35 -11.99 1.00
CA TRP A 131 -3.80 -12.02 1.01
C TRP A 131 -4.40 -10.62 1.02
N LEU A 132 -3.68 -9.67 1.64
CA LEU A 132 -4.07 -8.26 1.71
C LEU A 132 -2.83 -7.39 1.53
N LEU A 133 -2.91 -6.38 0.66
CA LEU A 133 -1.91 -5.36 0.48
C LEU A 133 -2.43 -4.04 1.06
N LEU A 134 -1.71 -3.48 2.02
CA LEU A 134 -1.98 -2.18 2.65
C LEU A 134 -1.08 -1.12 2.01
N LEU A 135 -1.68 -0.10 1.41
CA LEU A 135 -0.99 1.01 0.76
C LEU A 135 -1.33 2.31 1.50
N ASP A 136 -0.39 2.82 2.30
CA ASP A 136 -0.58 4.03 3.11
C ASP A 136 0.04 5.23 2.40
N GLU A 137 -0.79 5.96 1.61
CA GLU A 137 -0.37 7.18 0.88
C GLU A 137 0.95 7.03 0.13
N HIS A 138 1.16 5.86 -0.44
CA HIS A 138 2.45 5.39 -0.94
C HIS A 138 3.04 6.19 -2.11
N THR A 139 2.32 7.16 -2.66
CA THR A 139 2.79 8.06 -3.73
C THR A 139 2.85 9.52 -3.32
N ALA A 140 2.43 9.86 -2.09
CA ALA A 140 2.28 11.25 -1.65
C ALA A 140 3.61 12.04 -1.58
N ALA A 141 4.74 11.34 -1.40
CA ALA A 141 6.08 11.95 -1.31
C ALA A 141 6.82 12.00 -2.66
N LEU A 142 6.17 11.59 -3.77
CA LEU A 142 6.77 11.51 -5.10
C LEU A 142 6.35 12.72 -5.96
N ASP A 143 7.19 13.07 -6.93
CA ASP A 143 6.79 14.01 -7.98
C ASP A 143 5.65 13.40 -8.83
N PRO A 144 4.80 14.24 -9.47
CA PRO A 144 3.59 13.77 -10.15
C PRO A 144 3.85 12.69 -11.20
N GLY A 145 4.88 12.85 -12.03
CA GLY A 145 5.18 11.88 -13.10
C GLY A 145 5.66 10.53 -12.55
N THR A 146 6.43 10.55 -11.47
CA THR A 146 6.86 9.32 -10.78
C THR A 146 5.69 8.68 -10.03
N ALA A 147 4.84 9.47 -9.38
CA ALA A 147 3.64 8.99 -8.69
C ALA A 147 2.72 8.22 -9.64
N GLU A 148 2.46 8.77 -10.83
CA GLU A 148 1.64 8.13 -11.86
C GLU A 148 2.21 6.76 -12.28
N LYS A 149 3.52 6.69 -12.55
CA LYS A 149 4.19 5.43 -12.90
C LYS A 149 4.07 4.37 -11.79
N VAL A 150 4.25 4.77 -10.53
CA VAL A 150 4.11 3.88 -9.38
C VAL A 150 2.67 3.42 -9.19
N LEU A 151 1.68 4.28 -9.44
CA LEU A 151 0.25 3.92 -9.41
C LEU A 151 -0.11 2.92 -10.50
N GLU A 152 0.34 3.13 -11.74
CA GLU A 152 0.10 2.19 -12.84
C GLU A 152 0.78 0.82 -12.57
N LEU A 153 1.99 0.84 -12.04
CA LEU A 153 2.67 -0.37 -11.59
C LEU A 153 1.86 -1.09 -10.49
N THR A 154 1.34 -0.33 -9.52
CA THR A 154 0.48 -0.85 -8.45
C THR A 154 -0.76 -1.53 -9.00
N LYS A 155 -1.48 -0.86 -9.92
CA LYS A 155 -2.66 -1.42 -10.60
C LYS A 155 -2.33 -2.75 -11.29
N ARG A 156 -1.24 -2.77 -12.06
CA ARG A 156 -0.80 -3.97 -12.78
C ARG A 156 -0.50 -5.13 -11.83
N ILE A 157 0.33 -4.91 -10.81
CA ILE A 157 0.71 -5.95 -9.85
C ILE A 157 -0.50 -6.48 -9.08
N VAL A 158 -1.40 -5.60 -8.63
CA VAL A 158 -2.62 -5.98 -7.91
C VAL A 158 -3.56 -6.80 -8.81
N ALA A 159 -3.73 -6.40 -10.07
CA ALA A 159 -4.59 -7.10 -11.02
C ALA A 159 -4.02 -8.47 -11.41
N GLU A 160 -2.75 -8.54 -11.82
CA GLU A 160 -2.08 -9.79 -12.21
C GLU A 160 -1.99 -10.80 -11.05
N GLY A 161 -1.74 -10.29 -9.82
CA GLY A 161 -1.66 -11.12 -8.62
C GLY A 161 -3.02 -11.46 -8.00
N ASN A 162 -4.13 -10.89 -8.51
CA ASN A 162 -5.46 -10.97 -7.90
C ASN A 162 -5.44 -10.65 -6.40
N ILE A 163 -4.67 -9.61 -6.02
CA ILE A 163 -4.40 -9.24 -4.62
C ILE A 163 -5.53 -8.35 -4.10
N THR A 164 -6.08 -8.69 -2.94
CA THR A 164 -6.96 -7.76 -2.24
C THR A 164 -6.14 -6.57 -1.75
N CYS A 165 -6.53 -5.35 -2.14
CA CYS A 165 -5.80 -4.12 -1.81
C CYS A 165 -6.68 -3.15 -1.02
N LEU A 166 -6.13 -2.62 0.06
CA LEU A 166 -6.69 -1.51 0.83
C LEU A 166 -5.71 -0.34 0.74
N MET A 167 -6.15 0.79 0.17
CA MET A 167 -5.31 1.94 -0.11
C MET A 167 -5.84 3.20 0.56
N VAL A 168 -5.03 3.85 1.36
CA VAL A 168 -5.29 5.21 1.86
C VAL A 168 -4.76 6.22 0.83
N THR A 169 -5.60 7.18 0.51
CA THR A 169 -5.23 8.35 -0.31
C THR A 169 -5.95 9.59 0.20
N HIS A 170 -5.37 10.76 0.00
CA HIS A 170 -6.08 12.03 0.20
C HIS A 170 -6.70 12.56 -1.10
N ASN A 171 -6.36 11.98 -2.22
CA ASN A 171 -6.90 12.38 -3.51
C ASN A 171 -8.22 11.65 -3.76
N MET A 172 -9.33 12.38 -3.75
CA MET A 172 -10.68 11.82 -3.94
C MET A 172 -10.86 11.27 -5.35
N GLN A 173 -10.26 11.92 -6.36
CA GLN A 173 -10.31 11.42 -7.72
C GLN A 173 -9.59 10.07 -7.83
N GLN A 174 -8.37 9.96 -7.28
CA GLN A 174 -7.67 8.67 -7.21
C GLN A 174 -8.50 7.60 -6.49
N ALA A 175 -9.19 7.97 -5.41
CA ALA A 175 -10.04 7.02 -4.69
C ALA A 175 -11.15 6.46 -5.57
N LEU A 176 -11.73 7.29 -6.45
CA LEU A 176 -12.74 6.87 -7.43
C LEU A 176 -12.13 6.08 -8.60
N ASP A 177 -10.95 6.46 -9.09
CA ASP A 177 -10.33 5.84 -10.27
C ASP A 177 -9.72 4.46 -9.98
N LEU A 178 -9.18 4.27 -8.76
CA LEU A 178 -8.40 3.09 -8.42
C LEU A 178 -9.17 1.99 -7.69
N GLY A 179 -10.19 2.37 -6.91
CA GLY A 179 -10.90 1.41 -6.07
C GLY A 179 -12.19 0.89 -6.69
N THR A 180 -12.62 -0.30 -6.30
CA THR A 180 -13.97 -0.85 -6.55
C THR A 180 -14.95 -0.55 -5.42
N ARG A 181 -14.46 -0.10 -4.27
CA ARG A 181 -15.20 0.32 -3.09
C ARG A 181 -14.46 1.48 -2.45
N THR A 182 -15.17 2.49 -2.00
CA THR A 182 -14.63 3.68 -1.33
C THR A 182 -15.23 3.80 0.06
N LEU A 183 -14.34 3.84 1.05
CA LEU A 183 -14.68 4.10 2.45
C LEU A 183 -14.24 5.52 2.80
N MET A 184 -15.09 6.27 3.49
CA MET A 184 -14.70 7.56 4.05
C MET A 184 -14.75 7.49 5.57
N MET A 185 -13.69 7.95 6.20
CA MET A 185 -13.53 7.93 7.66
C MET A 185 -13.57 9.36 8.23
N ALA A 186 -14.22 9.49 9.37
CA ALA A 186 -14.21 10.69 10.20
C ALA A 186 -14.30 10.28 11.67
N ASP A 187 -13.51 10.92 12.53
CA ASP A 187 -13.53 10.72 13.98
C ASP A 187 -13.46 9.23 14.41
N GLY A 188 -12.66 8.43 13.72
CA GLY A 188 -12.48 6.99 13.99
C GLY A 188 -13.61 6.09 13.46
N GLN A 189 -14.59 6.64 12.74
CA GLN A 189 -15.73 5.89 12.22
C GLN A 189 -15.75 5.90 10.68
N ILE A 190 -16.35 4.85 10.08
CA ILE A 190 -16.67 4.84 8.66
C ILE A 190 -18.01 5.56 8.50
N VAL A 191 -17.97 6.76 7.90
CA VAL A 191 -19.16 7.62 7.68
C VAL A 191 -19.75 7.47 6.29
N LEU A 192 -19.01 6.88 5.36
CA LEU A 192 -19.48 6.56 4.01
C LEU A 192 -18.84 5.26 3.54
N ASP A 193 -19.66 4.40 2.95
CA ASP A 193 -19.25 3.13 2.33
C ASP A 193 -20.03 2.96 1.03
N VAL A 194 -19.32 3.06 -0.10
CA VAL A 194 -19.92 2.99 -1.43
C VAL A 194 -19.18 2.00 -2.32
N SER A 195 -19.95 1.18 -3.04
CA SER A 195 -19.44 0.16 -3.96
C SER A 195 -20.44 -0.12 -5.08
N GLY A 196 -20.02 -0.88 -6.08
CA GLY A 196 -20.88 -1.33 -7.16
C GLY A 196 -21.62 -0.20 -7.87
N ALA A 197 -22.94 -0.35 -8.06
CA ALA A 197 -23.79 0.60 -8.76
C ALA A 197 -23.84 1.98 -8.08
N ASP A 198 -23.83 2.01 -6.74
CA ASP A 198 -23.88 3.26 -5.97
C ASP A 198 -22.62 4.11 -6.13
N ARG A 199 -21.53 3.47 -6.52
CA ARG A 199 -20.23 4.12 -6.78
C ARG A 199 -20.03 4.43 -8.26
N ALA A 200 -20.66 3.68 -9.16
CA ALA A 200 -20.52 3.87 -10.60
C ALA A 200 -21.03 5.25 -11.03
N GLY A 201 -20.15 6.01 -11.70
CA GLY A 201 -20.46 7.38 -12.12
C GLY A 201 -20.43 8.44 -11.03
N MET A 202 -20.02 8.09 -9.79
CA MET A 202 -19.86 9.05 -8.71
C MET A 202 -18.73 10.03 -9.00
N THR A 203 -18.98 11.31 -8.72
CA THR A 203 -18.01 12.39 -8.84
C THR A 203 -17.40 12.74 -7.47
N VAL A 204 -16.35 13.56 -7.49
CA VAL A 204 -15.75 14.09 -6.24
C VAL A 204 -16.77 14.94 -5.49
N GLU A 205 -17.59 15.72 -6.22
CA GLU A 205 -18.67 16.53 -5.64
C GLU A 205 -19.69 15.66 -4.90
N ASP A 206 -20.06 14.51 -5.45
CA ASP A 206 -20.96 13.57 -4.81
C ASP A 206 -20.40 13.02 -3.50
N LEU A 207 -19.09 12.69 -3.50
CA LEU A 207 -18.39 12.27 -2.27
C LEU A 207 -18.43 13.34 -1.19
N ILE A 208 -18.14 14.59 -1.56
CA ILE A 208 -18.17 15.74 -0.65
C ILE A 208 -19.59 15.96 -0.11
N HIS A 209 -20.60 15.92 -0.99
CA HIS A 209 -21.99 16.10 -0.60
C HIS A 209 -22.44 15.03 0.39
N ARG A 210 -22.17 13.76 0.11
CA ARG A 210 -22.50 12.63 1.00
C ARG A 210 -21.76 12.72 2.35
N PHE A 211 -20.51 13.16 2.34
CA PHE A 211 -19.76 13.40 3.58
C PHE A 211 -20.43 14.47 4.45
N LYS A 212 -20.78 15.62 3.86
CA LYS A 212 -21.48 16.70 4.59
C LYS A 212 -22.82 16.24 5.16
N ALA A 213 -23.58 15.47 4.38
CA ALA A 213 -24.86 14.94 4.81
C ALA A 213 -24.71 13.94 5.98
N GLY A 214 -23.67 13.10 5.96
CA GLY A 214 -23.43 12.08 6.99
C GLY A 214 -22.80 12.61 8.29
N THR A 215 -22.03 13.71 8.23
CA THR A 215 -21.26 14.21 9.40
C THR A 215 -21.71 15.56 9.91
N GLY A 216 -22.49 16.32 9.12
CA GLY A 216 -22.78 17.74 9.40
C GLY A 216 -21.55 18.66 9.33
N LYS A 217 -20.37 18.12 9.00
CA LYS A 217 -19.09 18.85 8.93
C LYS A 217 -18.74 19.17 7.48
N THR A 218 -18.09 20.32 7.27
CA THR A 218 -17.43 20.61 5.98
C THR A 218 -16.03 20.05 5.98
N LEU A 219 -15.59 19.46 4.87
CA LEU A 219 -14.20 19.06 4.68
C LEU A 219 -13.34 20.35 4.65
N SER A 220 -12.56 20.58 5.70
CA SER A 220 -11.76 21.79 5.87
C SER A 220 -10.36 21.70 5.26
N ASN A 221 -10.04 20.65 4.50
CA ASN A 221 -8.70 20.40 4.01
C ASN A 221 -8.60 20.64 2.49
N ASP A 222 -8.02 21.78 2.10
CA ASP A 222 -7.76 22.16 0.70
C ASP A 222 -7.00 21.09 -0.10
N ARG A 223 -6.18 20.26 0.56
CA ARG A 223 -5.46 19.15 -0.10
C ARG A 223 -6.36 18.02 -0.61
N MET A 224 -7.55 17.85 -0.06
CA MET A 224 -8.52 16.86 -0.55
C MET A 224 -9.29 17.33 -1.78
N LEU A 225 -9.33 18.66 -2.00
CA LEU A 225 -10.12 19.30 -3.03
C LEU A 225 -9.31 19.70 -4.27
N LEU A 226 -7.99 19.82 -4.14
CA LEU A 226 -7.12 20.48 -5.13
C LEU A 226 -6.06 19.58 -5.77
N SER A 227 -6.13 18.29 -5.60
CA SER A 227 -5.17 17.38 -6.23
C SER A 227 -5.79 16.50 -7.31
#